data_38d8d00f90c0f6c50678942f9f1af128
#
_entry.id   38d8d00f90c0f6c50678942f9f1af128
#
_cell.length_a   1.000
_cell.length_b   1.000
_cell.length_c   1.000
_cell.angle_alpha   90.00
_cell.angle_beta   90.00
_cell.angle_gamma   90.00
#
_symmetry.space_group_name_H-M   'P 1'
#
loop_
_entity.id
_entity.type
_entity.pdbx_description
1 polymer ?
#
loop_
_entity_poly.entity_id
_entity_poly.type
_entity_poly.pdbx_seq_one_letter_code
_entity_poly.pdbx_strand_id
1 'polypeptide(L)'
;MNHQILEELQSLGLSENEARIYMSLLELGKGTVTQISKRAGLNRTTGYDILERLGLQGLVNLSISEKKKRFYIPEPPHRLRQFLENKKRQAERRLVDLKGLLPELQTLYETDLKPIIKIAEGKEAMQQLYMNVTESKSTVYSILNLKGYAEAFDEMGTVQSEERFRKGIKEKVLAIDSDVARWWHDKTYLKQDKARKENTTYNWLPWDDRYNTAGEVNIFDDKVIGVLSKPEESITFEIQSQTFADFLKLVFEMAWKNSNKEKSS
;
A
#
# COMPACT_ATOMS: atom_id res chain seq x y z
N MET A 1 38.86 1.14 -10.02
CA MET A 1 37.43 0.73 -10.17
C MET A 1 36.58 1.96 -9.92
N ASN A 2 35.69 2.32 -10.86
CA ASN A 2 34.86 3.54 -10.74
C ASN A 2 33.75 3.27 -9.72
N HIS A 3 33.75 4.01 -8.58
CA HIS A 3 32.82 3.82 -7.47
C HIS A 3 31.37 4.11 -7.87
N GLN A 4 31.15 5.14 -8.70
CA GLN A 4 29.84 5.53 -9.17
C GLN A 4 29.17 4.42 -10.02
N ILE A 5 29.90 3.80 -10.94
CA ILE A 5 29.36 2.68 -11.76
C ILE A 5 29.04 1.47 -10.87
N LEU A 6 29.82 1.27 -9.79
CA LEU A 6 29.58 0.19 -8.83
C LEU A 6 28.25 0.37 -8.09
N GLU A 7 27.96 1.59 -7.62
CA GLU A 7 26.70 1.96 -6.98
C GLU A 7 25.52 1.85 -7.93
N GLU A 8 25.69 2.29 -9.19
CA GLU A 8 24.67 2.15 -10.23
C GLU A 8 24.36 0.68 -10.53
N LEU A 9 25.35 -0.20 -10.65
CA LEU A 9 25.15 -1.63 -10.83
C LEU A 9 24.43 -2.29 -9.64
N GLN A 10 24.70 -1.83 -8.43
CA GLN A 10 23.97 -2.28 -7.24
C GLN A 10 22.51 -1.84 -7.25
N SER A 11 22.23 -0.61 -7.67
CA SER A 11 20.85 -0.12 -7.81
C SER A 11 20.06 -0.90 -8.88
N LEU A 12 20.73 -1.46 -9.89
CA LEU A 12 20.13 -2.41 -10.84
C LEU A 12 19.93 -3.82 -10.25
N GLY A 13 20.32 -4.03 -8.99
CA GLY A 13 20.04 -5.25 -8.24
C GLY A 13 21.12 -6.32 -8.33
N LEU A 14 22.37 -5.96 -8.65
CA LEU A 14 23.54 -6.79 -8.40
C LEU A 14 23.99 -6.58 -6.93
N SER A 15 24.43 -7.62 -6.25
CA SER A 15 25.11 -7.45 -4.96
C SER A 15 26.46 -6.74 -5.16
N GLU A 16 27.02 -6.15 -4.12
CA GLU A 16 28.32 -5.47 -4.21
C GLU A 16 29.40 -6.36 -4.83
N ASN A 17 29.49 -7.60 -4.39
CA ASN A 17 30.47 -8.54 -4.91
C ASN A 17 30.22 -8.95 -6.38
N GLU A 18 28.94 -9.07 -6.79
CA GLU A 18 28.59 -9.31 -8.19
C GLU A 18 28.97 -8.12 -9.08
N ALA A 19 28.70 -6.90 -8.63
CA ALA A 19 29.07 -5.69 -9.36
C ALA A 19 30.61 -5.58 -9.50
N ARG A 20 31.38 -5.88 -8.44
CA ARG A 20 32.84 -5.87 -8.45
C ARG A 20 33.42 -6.91 -9.42
N ILE A 21 32.89 -8.13 -9.43
CA ILE A 21 33.31 -9.20 -10.36
C ILE A 21 32.96 -8.82 -11.79
N TYR A 22 31.73 -8.36 -12.05
CA TYR A 22 31.28 -7.98 -13.37
C TYR A 22 32.12 -6.82 -13.96
N MET A 23 32.36 -5.77 -13.19
CA MET A 23 33.23 -4.66 -13.60
C MET A 23 34.67 -5.13 -13.86
N SER A 24 35.23 -5.95 -12.95
CA SER A 24 36.58 -6.50 -13.14
C SER A 24 36.69 -7.31 -14.43
N LEU A 25 35.64 -8.05 -14.76
CA LEU A 25 35.59 -8.85 -15.98
C LEU A 25 35.43 -7.96 -17.24
N LEU A 26 34.61 -6.91 -17.18
CA LEU A 26 34.48 -5.93 -18.24
C LEU A 26 35.83 -5.24 -18.58
N GLU A 27 36.58 -4.86 -17.52
CA GLU A 27 37.88 -4.25 -17.67
C GLU A 27 38.97 -5.22 -18.22
N LEU A 28 38.87 -6.53 -17.93
CA LEU A 28 39.76 -7.55 -18.40
C LEU A 28 39.41 -8.07 -19.81
N GLY A 29 38.16 -7.92 -20.22
CA GLY A 29 37.61 -8.48 -21.45
C GLY A 29 37.49 -10.02 -21.43
N LYS A 30 38.46 -10.72 -20.86
CA LYS A 30 38.51 -12.18 -20.66
C LYS A 30 39.44 -12.51 -19.53
N GLY A 31 39.05 -13.46 -18.66
CA GLY A 31 39.92 -13.86 -17.55
C GLY A 31 39.61 -15.23 -16.97
N THR A 32 40.57 -15.77 -16.24
CA THR A 32 40.35 -16.92 -15.39
C THR A 32 39.71 -16.43 -14.05
N VAL A 33 39.05 -17.34 -13.32
CA VAL A 33 38.49 -16.99 -12.01
C VAL A 33 39.53 -16.33 -11.08
N THR A 34 40.76 -16.84 -11.08
CA THR A 34 41.85 -16.31 -10.23
C THR A 34 42.19 -14.85 -10.59
N GLN A 35 42.29 -14.53 -11.88
CA GLN A 35 42.57 -13.17 -12.33
C GLN A 35 41.43 -12.20 -11.99
N ILE A 36 40.20 -12.62 -12.24
CA ILE A 36 39.01 -11.82 -12.00
C ILE A 36 38.82 -11.57 -10.50
N SER A 37 38.89 -12.64 -9.67
CA SER A 37 38.70 -12.52 -8.23
C SER A 37 39.80 -11.66 -7.58
N LYS A 38 41.08 -11.82 -8.00
CA LYS A 38 42.18 -10.98 -7.52
C LYS A 38 41.91 -9.49 -7.83
N ARG A 39 41.44 -9.18 -9.05
CA ARG A 39 41.15 -7.81 -9.47
C ARG A 39 39.95 -7.23 -8.72
N ALA A 40 38.95 -8.05 -8.44
CA ALA A 40 37.78 -7.69 -7.66
C ALA A 40 38.05 -7.59 -6.14
N GLY A 41 39.22 -8.01 -5.66
CA GLY A 41 39.56 -8.06 -4.24
C GLY A 41 38.78 -9.13 -3.48
N LEU A 42 38.47 -10.26 -4.13
CA LEU A 42 37.74 -11.38 -3.55
C LEU A 42 38.56 -12.68 -3.57
N ASN A 43 38.18 -13.61 -2.73
CA ASN A 43 38.79 -14.94 -2.78
C ASN A 43 38.27 -15.75 -3.98
N ARG A 44 39.05 -16.78 -4.38
CA ARG A 44 38.76 -17.59 -5.57
C ARG A 44 37.45 -18.37 -5.46
N THR A 45 37.10 -18.88 -4.28
CA THR A 45 35.87 -19.65 -4.08
C THR A 45 34.64 -18.78 -4.32
N THR A 46 34.60 -17.62 -3.66
CA THR A 46 33.53 -16.62 -3.89
C THR A 46 33.45 -16.19 -5.36
N GLY A 47 34.60 -16.07 -6.04
CA GLY A 47 34.65 -15.74 -7.46
C GLY A 47 33.97 -16.78 -8.34
N TYR A 48 34.15 -18.07 -8.06
CA TYR A 48 33.44 -19.14 -8.78
C TYR A 48 31.92 -19.02 -8.63
N ASP A 49 31.44 -18.91 -7.39
CA ASP A 49 30.01 -18.84 -7.10
C ASP A 49 29.34 -17.64 -7.77
N ILE A 50 30.04 -16.49 -7.77
CA ILE A 50 29.52 -15.27 -8.39
C ILE A 50 29.53 -15.38 -9.91
N LEU A 51 30.62 -15.88 -10.53
CA LEU A 51 30.71 -16.02 -11.97
C LEU A 51 29.67 -17.02 -12.51
N GLU A 52 29.36 -18.08 -11.76
CA GLU A 52 28.29 -19.01 -12.08
C GLU A 52 26.92 -18.32 -12.04
N ARG A 53 26.63 -17.56 -10.98
CA ARG A 53 25.38 -16.77 -10.90
C ARG A 53 25.23 -15.73 -11.99
N LEU A 54 26.29 -14.99 -12.29
CA LEU A 54 26.28 -14.02 -13.39
C LEU A 54 26.10 -14.72 -14.75
N GLY A 55 26.61 -15.94 -14.89
CA GLY A 55 26.37 -16.79 -16.05
C GLY A 55 24.90 -17.18 -16.19
N LEU A 56 24.26 -17.64 -15.12
CA LEU A 56 22.83 -17.94 -15.08
C LEU A 56 21.94 -16.71 -15.34
N GLN A 57 22.44 -15.52 -14.98
CA GLN A 57 21.77 -14.25 -15.25
C GLN A 57 22.00 -13.73 -16.68
N GLY A 58 22.85 -14.41 -17.49
CA GLY A 58 23.15 -14.03 -18.86
C GLY A 58 24.08 -12.82 -19.00
N LEU A 59 24.87 -12.51 -17.96
CA LEU A 59 25.82 -11.40 -17.92
C LEU A 59 27.28 -11.84 -18.18
N VAL A 60 27.56 -13.13 -18.03
CA VAL A 60 28.89 -13.72 -18.22
C VAL A 60 28.77 -15.02 -19.01
N ASN A 61 29.71 -15.26 -19.90
CA ASN A 61 29.80 -16.50 -20.65
C ASN A 61 31.06 -17.29 -20.26
N LEU A 62 30.95 -18.63 -20.28
CA LEU A 62 32.06 -19.53 -19.99
C LEU A 62 32.66 -20.04 -21.32
N SER A 63 33.92 -19.82 -21.50
CA SER A 63 34.69 -20.36 -22.64
C SER A 63 35.74 -21.36 -22.13
N ILE A 64 35.85 -22.49 -22.78
CA ILE A 64 36.85 -23.51 -22.48
C ILE A 64 37.87 -23.55 -23.60
N SER A 65 39.15 -23.33 -23.29
CA SER A 65 40.22 -23.43 -24.27
C SER A 65 40.59 -24.91 -24.61
N GLU A 66 41.29 -25.11 -25.72
CA GLU A 66 41.82 -26.43 -26.12
C GLU A 66 42.64 -27.15 -25.03
N LYS A 67 43.29 -26.37 -24.15
CA LYS A 67 44.02 -26.88 -22.98
C LYS A 67 43.13 -27.09 -21.73
N LYS A 68 41.80 -27.20 -21.89
CA LYS A 68 40.81 -27.38 -20.84
C LYS A 68 40.83 -26.29 -19.75
N LYS A 69 41.40 -25.11 -20.03
CA LYS A 69 41.34 -23.97 -19.11
C LYS A 69 40.00 -23.24 -19.27
N ARG A 70 39.34 -22.96 -18.13
CA ARG A 70 38.09 -22.19 -18.11
C ARG A 70 38.39 -20.70 -18.11
N PHE A 71 37.80 -19.97 -19.01
CA PHE A 71 37.81 -18.52 -19.08
C PHE A 71 36.41 -17.98 -19.05
N TYR A 72 36.25 -16.86 -18.39
CA TYR A 72 35.00 -16.12 -18.34
C TYR A 72 35.12 -14.88 -19.21
N ILE A 73 34.06 -14.58 -19.95
CA ILE A 73 33.96 -13.47 -20.90
C ILE A 73 32.70 -12.69 -20.53
N PRO A 74 32.73 -11.36 -20.33
CA PRO A 74 31.54 -10.60 -20.10
C PRO A 74 30.62 -10.59 -21.32
N GLU A 75 29.35 -10.72 -21.14
CA GLU A 75 28.38 -10.39 -22.18
C GLU A 75 28.34 -8.87 -22.38
N PRO A 76 27.96 -8.41 -23.59
CA PRO A 76 27.88 -6.98 -23.84
C PRO A 76 26.97 -6.25 -22.85
N PRO A 77 27.31 -5.02 -22.41
CA PRO A 77 26.57 -4.30 -21.34
C PRO A 77 25.07 -4.11 -21.61
N HIS A 78 24.61 -4.10 -22.88
CA HIS A 78 23.18 -4.04 -23.20
C HIS A 78 22.39 -5.26 -22.70
N ARG A 79 23.06 -6.37 -22.34
CA ARG A 79 22.44 -7.53 -21.69
C ARG A 79 21.90 -7.23 -20.27
N LEU A 80 22.38 -6.17 -19.63
CA LEU A 80 21.81 -5.69 -18.38
C LEU A 80 20.31 -5.37 -18.50
N ARG A 81 19.86 -4.91 -19.69
CA ARG A 81 18.43 -4.70 -19.95
C ARG A 81 17.65 -6.01 -19.84
N GLN A 82 18.13 -7.07 -20.50
CA GLN A 82 17.48 -8.39 -20.45
C GLN A 82 17.49 -8.99 -19.03
N PHE A 83 18.57 -8.76 -18.29
CA PHE A 83 18.66 -9.14 -16.88
C PHE A 83 17.57 -8.47 -16.04
N LEU A 84 17.33 -7.16 -16.19
CA LEU A 84 16.27 -6.43 -15.50
C LEU A 84 14.86 -6.90 -15.91
N GLU A 85 14.63 -7.12 -17.20
CA GLU A 85 13.36 -7.64 -17.71
C GLU A 85 13.06 -9.04 -17.15
N ASN A 86 14.08 -9.88 -17.00
CA ASN A 86 13.95 -11.19 -16.36
C ASN A 86 13.61 -11.08 -14.87
N LYS A 87 14.27 -10.18 -14.14
CA LYS A 87 13.95 -9.90 -12.73
C LYS A 87 12.51 -9.40 -12.55
N LYS A 88 12.08 -8.48 -13.41
CA LYS A 88 10.70 -7.98 -13.41
C LYS A 88 9.71 -9.13 -13.58
N ARG A 89 9.90 -9.96 -14.61
CA ARG A 89 9.03 -11.13 -14.87
C ARG A 89 9.01 -12.12 -13.69
N GLN A 90 10.15 -12.35 -13.05
CA GLN A 90 10.21 -13.20 -11.85
C GLN A 90 9.46 -12.60 -10.67
N ALA A 91 9.56 -11.27 -10.45
CA ALA A 91 8.82 -10.59 -9.41
C ALA A 91 7.31 -10.64 -9.67
N GLU A 92 6.87 -10.42 -10.90
CA GLU A 92 5.47 -10.53 -11.31
C GLU A 92 4.90 -11.94 -11.06
N ARG A 93 5.66 -13.00 -11.41
CA ARG A 93 5.26 -14.38 -11.10
C ARG A 93 5.13 -14.63 -9.61
N ARG A 94 6.13 -14.19 -8.81
CA ARG A 94 6.07 -14.32 -7.34
C ARG A 94 4.87 -13.61 -6.72
N LEU A 95 4.45 -12.47 -7.28
CA LEU A 95 3.23 -11.79 -6.84
C LEU A 95 1.96 -12.60 -7.15
N VAL A 96 1.93 -13.28 -8.29
CA VAL A 96 0.82 -14.21 -8.62
C VAL A 96 0.79 -15.40 -7.67
N ASP A 97 1.96 -16.01 -7.43
CA ASP A 97 2.08 -17.16 -6.52
C ASP A 97 1.69 -16.76 -5.08
N LEU A 98 2.11 -15.57 -4.63
CA LEU A 98 1.74 -15.03 -3.33
C LEU A 98 0.22 -14.87 -3.16
N LYS A 99 -0.48 -14.41 -4.21
CA LYS A 99 -1.96 -14.28 -4.15
C LYS A 99 -2.64 -15.62 -3.86
N GLY A 100 -2.09 -16.73 -4.37
CA GLY A 100 -2.59 -18.07 -4.08
C GLY A 100 -2.29 -18.52 -2.65
N LEU A 101 -1.15 -18.12 -2.09
CA LEU A 101 -0.69 -18.53 -0.76
C LEU A 101 -1.31 -17.68 0.37
N LEU A 102 -1.67 -16.41 0.10
CA LEU A 102 -2.21 -15.51 1.10
C LEU A 102 -3.41 -16.05 1.90
N PRO A 103 -4.43 -16.71 1.29
CA PRO A 103 -5.55 -17.26 2.05
C PRO A 103 -5.13 -18.33 3.08
N GLU A 104 -4.18 -19.19 2.73
CA GLU A 104 -3.66 -20.21 3.66
C GLU A 104 -2.90 -19.57 4.82
N LEU A 105 -2.05 -18.58 4.53
CA LEU A 105 -1.33 -17.82 5.56
C LEU A 105 -2.28 -17.02 6.46
N GLN A 106 -3.36 -16.45 5.89
CA GLN A 106 -4.39 -15.77 6.66
C GLN A 106 -5.08 -16.73 7.64
N THR A 107 -5.45 -17.92 7.19
CA THR A 107 -6.04 -18.94 8.07
C THR A 107 -5.12 -19.32 9.24
N LEU A 108 -3.81 -19.39 9.04
CA LEU A 108 -2.84 -19.62 10.10
C LEU A 108 -2.71 -18.44 11.05
N TYR A 109 -2.87 -17.22 10.55
CA TYR A 109 -2.78 -15.99 11.33
C TYR A 109 -4.05 -15.72 12.16
N GLU A 110 -5.23 -16.05 11.61
CA GLU A 110 -6.55 -15.82 12.22
C GLU A 110 -6.86 -16.74 13.41
N THR A 111 -5.97 -17.67 13.76
CA THR A 111 -6.13 -18.51 14.96
C THR A 111 -6.05 -17.75 16.28
N ASP A 112 -5.62 -16.49 16.28
CA ASP A 112 -5.69 -15.60 17.43
C ASP A 112 -6.89 -14.64 17.30
N LEU A 113 -7.95 -14.88 18.06
CA LEU A 113 -9.16 -14.07 18.16
C LEU A 113 -8.92 -12.63 18.73
N LYS A 114 -7.70 -12.12 18.63
CA LYS A 114 -7.35 -10.79 19.13
C LYS A 114 -7.68 -9.73 18.09
N PRO A 115 -8.31 -8.62 18.48
CA PRO A 115 -8.51 -7.49 17.57
C PRO A 115 -7.17 -6.96 17.06
N ILE A 116 -7.09 -6.68 15.75
CA ILE A 116 -5.94 -5.98 15.17
C ILE A 116 -6.21 -4.49 15.26
N ILE A 117 -5.31 -3.76 15.89
CA ILE A 117 -5.40 -2.30 16.04
C ILE A 117 -4.23 -1.68 15.29
N LYS A 118 -4.53 -0.77 14.36
CA LYS A 118 -3.55 0.07 13.67
C LYS A 118 -3.83 1.51 14.03
N ILE A 119 -2.76 2.27 14.26
CA ILE A 119 -2.82 3.71 14.49
C ILE A 119 -1.92 4.36 13.44
N ALA A 120 -2.38 5.45 12.86
CA ALA A 120 -1.63 6.21 11.88
C ALA A 120 -1.36 7.63 12.39
N GLU A 121 -0.11 8.08 12.25
CA GLU A 121 0.34 9.41 12.56
C GLU A 121 0.90 10.09 11.30
N GLY A 122 0.63 11.37 11.15
CA GLY A 122 1.02 12.15 9.99
C GLY A 122 0.07 12.01 8.79
N LYS A 123 -0.02 13.06 7.98
CA LYS A 123 -1.05 13.24 6.94
C LYS A 123 -1.12 12.07 5.95
N GLU A 124 0.03 11.61 5.46
CA GLU A 124 0.09 10.52 4.45
C GLU A 124 -0.38 9.18 5.01
N ALA A 125 0.10 8.80 6.21
CA ALA A 125 -0.29 7.55 6.86
C ALA A 125 -1.77 7.55 7.25
N MET A 126 -2.29 8.69 7.73
CA MET A 126 -3.71 8.90 8.03
C MET A 126 -4.57 8.73 6.77
N GLN A 127 -4.18 9.34 5.66
CA GLN A 127 -4.90 9.23 4.39
C GLN A 127 -4.89 7.78 3.87
N GLN A 128 -3.76 7.09 3.93
CA GLN A 128 -3.67 5.69 3.51
C GLN A 128 -4.61 4.80 4.32
N LEU A 129 -4.61 4.97 5.66
CA LEU A 129 -5.47 4.17 6.54
C LEU A 129 -6.95 4.46 6.28
N TYR A 130 -7.31 5.72 6.12
CA TYR A 130 -8.68 6.16 5.82
C TYR A 130 -9.18 5.61 4.48
N MET A 131 -8.32 5.51 3.47
CA MET A 131 -8.66 4.95 2.16
C MET A 131 -9.07 3.47 2.20
N ASN A 132 -8.71 2.72 3.27
CA ASN A 132 -9.14 1.33 3.43
C ASN A 132 -10.68 1.17 3.49
N VAL A 133 -11.42 2.24 3.79
CA VAL A 133 -12.90 2.26 3.69
C VAL A 133 -13.37 1.90 2.29
N THR A 134 -12.61 2.25 1.27
CA THR A 134 -12.93 1.95 -0.14
C THR A 134 -12.70 0.49 -0.54
N GLU A 135 -12.25 -0.35 0.39
CA GLU A 135 -12.12 -1.80 0.22
C GLU A 135 -13.33 -2.58 0.76
N SER A 136 -14.33 -1.86 1.28
CA SER A 136 -15.54 -2.46 1.85
C SER A 136 -16.27 -3.33 0.83
N LYS A 137 -16.71 -4.51 1.30
CA LYS A 137 -17.54 -5.46 0.56
C LYS A 137 -19.02 -5.32 0.93
N SER A 138 -19.33 -4.59 1.98
CA SER A 138 -20.68 -4.34 2.48
C SER A 138 -21.02 -2.84 2.46
N THR A 139 -22.21 -2.48 2.97
CA THR A 139 -22.57 -1.09 3.20
C THR A 139 -21.72 -0.50 4.30
N VAL A 140 -21.13 0.69 4.07
CA VAL A 140 -20.41 1.48 5.07
C VAL A 140 -21.43 2.23 5.94
N TYR A 141 -21.23 2.23 7.24
CA TYR A 141 -22.02 2.99 8.21
C TYR A 141 -21.11 4.08 8.80
N SER A 142 -21.37 5.34 8.46
CA SER A 142 -20.52 6.46 8.81
C SER A 142 -21.19 7.37 9.84
N ILE A 143 -20.48 7.69 10.92
CA ILE A 143 -20.87 8.71 11.91
C ILE A 143 -19.97 9.91 11.67
N LEU A 144 -20.57 11.07 11.35
CA LEU A 144 -19.87 12.25 10.87
C LEU A 144 -20.14 13.48 11.73
N ASN A 145 -19.09 14.11 12.24
CA ASN A 145 -19.11 15.43 12.86
C ASN A 145 -18.00 16.32 12.26
N LEU A 146 -18.38 17.26 11.40
CA LEU A 146 -17.44 18.13 10.67
C LEU A 146 -17.18 19.48 11.31
N LYS A 147 -17.88 19.83 12.41
CA LYS A 147 -17.67 21.15 13.04
C LYS A 147 -16.27 21.24 13.65
N GLY A 148 -15.45 22.17 13.14
CA GLY A 148 -14.06 22.38 13.56
C GLY A 148 -13.01 21.56 12.79
N TYR A 149 -13.41 20.81 11.75
CA TYR A 149 -12.49 19.90 11.01
C TYR A 149 -12.51 20.09 9.48
N ALA A 150 -13.27 21.07 8.98
CA ALA A 150 -13.64 21.16 7.57
C ALA A 150 -12.48 21.18 6.58
N GLU A 151 -11.40 21.93 6.85
CA GLU A 151 -10.32 22.12 5.87
C GLU A 151 -9.45 20.86 5.70
N ALA A 152 -9.10 20.19 6.80
CA ALA A 152 -8.28 18.99 6.73
C ALA A 152 -9.06 17.77 6.18
N PHE A 153 -10.37 17.72 6.44
CA PHE A 153 -11.24 16.65 5.97
C PHE A 153 -11.61 16.80 4.49
N ASP A 154 -11.74 18.03 3.96
CA ASP A 154 -12.22 18.28 2.60
C ASP A 154 -11.42 17.52 1.53
N GLU A 155 -10.10 17.56 1.61
CA GLU A 155 -9.23 16.84 0.67
C GLU A 155 -9.36 15.32 0.80
N MET A 156 -9.22 14.79 2.02
CA MET A 156 -9.27 13.34 2.26
C MET A 156 -10.66 12.76 1.99
N GLY A 157 -11.70 13.42 2.46
CA GLY A 157 -13.09 13.00 2.26
C GLY A 157 -13.51 13.04 0.81
N THR A 158 -13.04 14.04 0.04
CA THR A 158 -13.31 14.13 -1.41
C THR A 158 -12.69 12.92 -2.13
N VAL A 159 -11.42 12.62 -1.90
CA VAL A 159 -10.72 11.50 -2.55
C VAL A 159 -11.37 10.16 -2.18
N GLN A 160 -11.69 9.96 -0.91
CA GLN A 160 -12.34 8.73 -0.43
C GLN A 160 -13.75 8.57 -1.03
N SER A 161 -14.58 9.63 -1.03
CA SER A 161 -15.94 9.57 -1.54
C SER A 161 -15.97 9.30 -3.05
N GLU A 162 -15.08 9.91 -3.82
CA GLU A 162 -14.97 9.66 -5.27
C GLU A 162 -14.59 8.21 -5.57
N GLU A 163 -13.61 7.67 -4.86
CA GLU A 163 -13.21 6.27 -5.03
C GLU A 163 -14.32 5.30 -4.61
N ARG A 164 -15.02 5.58 -3.52
CA ARG A 164 -16.17 4.82 -3.06
C ARG A 164 -17.30 4.81 -4.11
N PHE A 165 -17.61 5.97 -4.71
CA PHE A 165 -18.60 6.07 -5.78
C PHE A 165 -18.19 5.29 -7.02
N ARG A 166 -16.91 5.39 -7.41
CA ARG A 166 -16.36 4.65 -8.54
C ARG A 166 -16.51 3.13 -8.36
N LYS A 167 -16.41 2.65 -7.13
CA LYS A 167 -16.58 1.23 -6.77
C LYS A 167 -18.02 0.83 -6.50
N GLY A 168 -18.99 1.76 -6.51
CA GLY A 168 -20.40 1.49 -6.24
C GLY A 168 -20.70 1.06 -4.79
N ILE A 169 -19.83 1.39 -3.84
CA ILE A 169 -19.99 1.03 -2.43
C ILE A 169 -21.07 1.91 -1.79
N LYS A 170 -22.08 1.26 -1.20
CA LYS A 170 -23.18 1.94 -0.51
C LYS A 170 -22.77 2.48 0.86
N GLU A 171 -23.35 3.60 1.25
CA GLU A 171 -23.07 4.22 2.54
C GLU A 171 -24.35 4.78 3.20
N LYS A 172 -24.42 4.66 4.52
CA LYS A 172 -25.40 5.33 5.38
C LYS A 172 -24.65 6.28 6.30
N VAL A 173 -24.91 7.57 6.16
CA VAL A 173 -24.24 8.62 6.93
C VAL A 173 -25.17 9.15 8.01
N LEU A 174 -24.75 9.06 9.26
CA LEU A 174 -25.39 9.71 10.39
C LEU A 174 -24.55 10.95 10.73
N ALA A 175 -25.00 12.10 10.26
CA ALA A 175 -24.27 13.36 10.39
C ALA A 175 -24.81 14.20 11.54
N ILE A 176 -23.93 14.82 12.31
CA ILE A 176 -24.29 15.89 13.25
C ILE A 176 -24.62 17.14 12.44
N ASP A 177 -25.84 17.68 12.61
CA ASP A 177 -26.34 18.81 11.85
C ASP A 177 -25.57 20.08 12.20
N SER A 178 -24.82 20.59 11.22
CA SER A 178 -24.06 21.83 11.31
C SER A 178 -23.91 22.46 9.94
N ASP A 179 -23.68 23.78 9.87
CA ASP A 179 -23.51 24.49 8.60
C ASP A 179 -22.41 23.87 7.74
N VAL A 180 -21.32 23.40 8.37
CA VAL A 180 -20.20 22.74 7.69
C VAL A 180 -20.61 21.39 7.11
N ALA A 181 -21.33 20.57 7.90
CA ALA A 181 -21.80 19.27 7.43
C ALA A 181 -22.81 19.40 6.30
N ARG A 182 -23.70 20.40 6.37
CA ARG A 182 -24.64 20.73 5.28
C ARG A 182 -23.92 21.21 4.02
N TRP A 183 -22.96 22.12 4.17
CA TRP A 183 -22.12 22.57 3.04
C TRP A 183 -21.39 21.41 2.37
N TRP A 184 -20.76 20.50 3.15
CA TRP A 184 -20.10 19.30 2.64
C TRP A 184 -21.04 18.40 1.88
N HIS A 185 -22.22 18.13 2.46
CA HIS A 185 -23.25 17.33 1.84
C HIS A 185 -23.67 17.93 0.49
N ASP A 186 -23.98 19.22 0.45
CA ASP A 186 -24.43 19.91 -0.77
C ASP A 186 -23.33 19.92 -1.85
N LYS A 187 -22.08 20.15 -1.45
CA LYS A 187 -20.93 20.10 -2.34
C LYS A 187 -20.76 18.70 -2.96
N THR A 188 -20.89 17.66 -2.16
CA THR A 188 -20.53 16.29 -2.55
C THR A 188 -21.69 15.57 -3.24
N TYR A 189 -22.92 15.82 -2.85
CA TYR A 189 -24.07 15.02 -3.26
C TYR A 189 -25.13 15.77 -4.09
N LEU A 190 -25.44 17.02 -3.81
CA LEU A 190 -26.54 17.72 -4.50
C LEU A 190 -26.19 18.17 -5.94
N LYS A 191 -24.94 18.48 -6.20
CA LYS A 191 -24.46 18.95 -7.52
C LYS A 191 -24.06 17.82 -8.47
N GLN A 192 -24.21 16.55 -8.07
CA GLN A 192 -23.61 15.44 -8.77
C GLN A 192 -24.64 14.42 -9.26
N ASP A 193 -24.10 13.51 -10.09
CA ASP A 193 -24.78 12.46 -10.81
C ASP A 193 -25.76 11.65 -9.93
N LYS A 194 -26.88 11.24 -10.52
CA LYS A 194 -27.95 10.43 -9.92
C LYS A 194 -27.41 9.18 -9.22
N ALA A 195 -26.38 8.53 -9.79
CA ALA A 195 -25.75 7.35 -9.21
C ALA A 195 -25.12 7.61 -7.82
N ARG A 196 -24.60 8.80 -7.57
CA ARG A 196 -24.01 9.16 -6.27
C ARG A 196 -25.08 9.31 -5.18
N LYS A 197 -26.23 9.88 -5.52
CA LYS A 197 -27.39 10.00 -4.62
C LYS A 197 -27.98 8.65 -4.25
N GLU A 198 -27.99 7.69 -5.18
CA GLU A 198 -28.52 6.34 -4.95
C GLU A 198 -27.61 5.49 -4.05
N ASN A 199 -26.32 5.78 -3.98
CA ASN A 199 -25.35 5.02 -3.18
C ASN A 199 -25.16 5.54 -1.75
N THR A 200 -25.66 6.75 -1.42
CA THR A 200 -25.48 7.32 -0.08
C THR A 200 -26.79 7.83 0.49
N THR A 201 -27.10 7.45 1.71
CA THR A 201 -28.28 7.90 2.45
C THR A 201 -27.84 8.68 3.69
N TYR A 202 -28.36 9.90 3.84
CA TYR A 202 -28.08 10.76 4.99
C TYR A 202 -29.25 10.80 5.97
N ASN A 203 -28.95 10.71 7.27
CA ASN A 203 -29.79 11.11 8.36
C ASN A 203 -29.05 12.11 9.25
N TRP A 204 -29.78 13.00 9.90
CA TRP A 204 -29.24 14.12 10.65
C TRP A 204 -29.57 14.00 12.13
N LEU A 205 -28.56 14.15 12.98
CA LEU A 205 -28.70 14.30 14.42
C LEU A 205 -28.64 15.79 14.78
N PRO A 206 -29.50 16.28 15.68
CA PRO A 206 -29.45 17.67 16.10
C PRO A 206 -28.10 17.98 16.75
N TRP A 207 -27.62 19.21 16.51
CA TRP A 207 -26.40 19.70 17.17
C TRP A 207 -26.59 19.76 18.70
N ASP A 208 -25.54 19.42 19.42
CA ASP A 208 -25.42 19.57 20.89
C ASP A 208 -24.02 20.07 21.21
N ASP A 209 -23.89 21.11 22.05
CA ASP A 209 -22.61 21.73 22.41
C ASP A 209 -21.63 20.77 23.11
N ARG A 210 -22.12 19.62 23.58
CA ARG A 210 -21.29 18.54 24.14
C ARG A 210 -20.49 17.80 23.07
N TYR A 211 -20.86 17.91 21.78
CA TYR A 211 -20.18 17.24 20.67
C TYR A 211 -18.98 18.05 20.19
N ASN A 212 -17.90 18.03 20.97
CA ASN A 212 -16.70 18.83 20.74
C ASN A 212 -15.55 18.08 20.01
N THR A 213 -15.78 16.83 19.62
CA THR A 213 -14.83 16.04 18.84
C THR A 213 -15.31 15.99 17.40
N ALA A 214 -14.51 16.54 16.51
CA ALA A 214 -14.77 16.47 15.08
C ALA A 214 -14.19 15.19 14.48
N GLY A 215 -14.73 14.75 13.36
CA GLY A 215 -14.19 13.62 12.60
C GLY A 215 -15.26 12.68 12.08
N GLU A 216 -14.79 11.51 11.66
CA GLU A 216 -15.60 10.47 11.07
C GLU A 216 -15.22 9.10 11.61
N VAL A 217 -16.23 8.26 11.85
CA VAL A 217 -16.06 6.84 12.16
C VAL A 217 -16.82 6.02 11.13
N ASN A 218 -16.13 5.16 10.43
CA ASN A 218 -16.64 4.27 9.39
C ASN A 218 -16.64 2.83 9.89
N ILE A 219 -17.79 2.17 9.79
CA ILE A 219 -18.01 0.78 10.23
C ILE A 219 -18.42 -0.04 9.01
N PHE A 220 -17.65 -1.07 8.67
CA PHE A 220 -17.92 -1.96 7.54
C PHE A 220 -17.27 -3.32 7.74
N ASP A 221 -17.82 -4.34 7.13
CA ASP A 221 -17.34 -5.72 7.26
C ASP A 221 -17.04 -6.05 8.73
N ASP A 222 -15.79 -6.42 9.05
CA ASP A 222 -15.25 -6.64 10.40
C ASP A 222 -14.38 -5.49 10.91
N LYS A 223 -14.46 -4.29 10.28
CA LYS A 223 -13.56 -3.17 10.52
C LYS A 223 -14.28 -1.91 11.00
N VAL A 224 -13.55 -1.16 11.79
CA VAL A 224 -13.91 0.20 12.21
C VAL A 224 -12.72 1.11 11.93
N ILE A 225 -12.92 2.13 11.12
CA ILE A 225 -11.89 3.15 10.84
C ILE A 225 -12.38 4.49 11.39
N GLY A 226 -11.58 5.13 12.22
CA GLY A 226 -11.87 6.46 12.75
C GLY A 226 -10.79 7.47 12.40
N VAL A 227 -11.24 8.67 12.00
CA VAL A 227 -10.41 9.88 11.87
C VAL A 227 -11.03 10.91 12.79
N LEU A 228 -10.44 11.13 13.94
CA LEU A 228 -10.96 12.01 14.99
C LEU A 228 -9.97 13.14 15.24
N SER A 229 -10.47 14.33 15.45
CA SER A 229 -9.65 15.53 15.66
C SER A 229 -10.24 16.45 16.73
N LYS A 230 -9.34 16.98 17.53
CA LYS A 230 -9.51 18.16 18.39
C LYS A 230 -8.38 19.14 18.10
N PRO A 231 -8.45 20.40 18.55
CA PRO A 231 -7.43 21.40 18.24
C PRO A 231 -5.98 20.99 18.56
N GLU A 232 -5.78 20.13 19.56
CA GLU A 232 -4.45 19.72 20.04
C GLU A 232 -4.16 18.22 19.78
N GLU A 233 -5.11 17.46 19.22
CA GLU A 233 -5.00 16.01 19.09
C GLU A 233 -5.73 15.54 17.83
N SER A 234 -5.04 14.78 16.98
CA SER A 234 -5.66 14.06 15.86
C SER A 234 -5.23 12.61 15.90
N ILE A 235 -6.19 11.71 15.78
CA ILE A 235 -5.94 10.27 15.77
C ILE A 235 -6.64 9.63 14.57
N THR A 236 -5.92 8.79 13.84
CA THR A 236 -6.50 7.88 12.85
C THR A 236 -6.21 6.45 13.26
N PHE A 237 -7.24 5.63 13.30
CA PHE A 237 -7.12 4.23 13.70
C PHE A 237 -7.97 3.30 12.82
N GLU A 238 -7.53 2.06 12.69
CA GLU A 238 -8.31 0.93 12.19
C GLU A 238 -8.34 -0.15 13.27
N ILE A 239 -9.55 -0.59 13.61
CA ILE A 239 -9.76 -1.75 14.48
C ILE A 239 -10.43 -2.83 13.64
N GLN A 240 -9.76 -3.97 13.47
CA GLN A 240 -10.33 -5.15 12.83
C GLN A 240 -10.80 -6.12 13.91
N SER A 241 -12.12 -6.22 14.07
CA SER A 241 -12.79 -7.09 15.01
C SER A 241 -14.27 -7.19 14.66
N GLN A 242 -14.74 -8.39 14.32
CA GLN A 242 -16.15 -8.62 14.00
C GLN A 242 -17.06 -8.21 15.16
N THR A 243 -16.73 -8.62 16.40
CA THR A 243 -17.54 -8.29 17.60
C THR A 243 -17.63 -6.79 17.83
N PHE A 244 -16.53 -6.05 17.63
CA PHE A 244 -16.51 -4.61 17.82
C PHE A 244 -17.28 -3.87 16.71
N ALA A 245 -17.12 -4.30 15.46
CA ALA A 245 -17.87 -3.76 14.33
C ALA A 245 -19.37 -3.99 14.49
N ASP A 246 -19.79 -5.20 14.88
CA ASP A 246 -21.21 -5.53 15.09
C ASP A 246 -21.81 -4.73 16.23
N PHE A 247 -21.07 -4.53 17.33
CA PHE A 247 -21.52 -3.69 18.44
C PHE A 247 -21.72 -2.24 18.03
N LEU A 248 -20.76 -1.66 17.27
CA LEU A 248 -20.91 -0.28 16.78
C LEU A 248 -22.00 -0.14 15.70
N LYS A 249 -22.22 -1.16 14.87
CA LYS A 249 -23.39 -1.18 13.96
C LYS A 249 -24.70 -1.13 14.72
N LEU A 250 -24.82 -1.87 15.84
CA LEU A 250 -25.99 -1.83 16.70
C LEU A 250 -26.22 -0.40 17.26
N VAL A 251 -25.15 0.24 17.76
CA VAL A 251 -25.23 1.63 18.27
C VAL A 251 -25.64 2.59 17.15
N PHE A 252 -25.04 2.44 15.96
CA PHE A 252 -25.42 3.22 14.77
C PHE A 252 -26.89 3.06 14.44
N GLU A 253 -27.42 1.85 14.39
CA GLU A 253 -28.82 1.59 14.05
C GLU A 253 -29.80 2.17 15.10
N MET A 254 -29.43 2.12 16.38
CA MET A 254 -30.21 2.77 17.44
C MET A 254 -30.28 4.29 17.24
N ALA A 255 -29.16 4.93 16.91
CA ALA A 255 -29.11 6.35 16.62
C ALA A 255 -29.83 6.69 15.30
N TRP A 256 -29.68 5.85 14.28
CA TRP A 256 -30.35 6.01 12.99
C TRP A 256 -31.87 6.03 13.09
N LYS A 257 -32.46 5.19 13.94
CA LYS A 257 -33.91 5.15 14.17
C LYS A 257 -34.44 6.43 14.81
N ASN A 258 -33.61 7.12 15.60
CA ASN A 258 -33.94 8.33 16.33
C ASN A 258 -33.49 9.62 15.62
N SER A 259 -32.92 9.51 14.45
CA SER A 259 -32.44 10.65 13.63
C SER A 259 -33.52 11.16 12.68
N ASN A 260 -33.37 12.41 12.23
CA ASN A 260 -34.24 13.00 11.23
C ASN A 260 -33.80 12.59 9.82
N LYS A 261 -34.73 12.08 9.01
CA LYS A 261 -34.48 11.82 7.59
C LYS A 261 -34.27 13.13 6.85
N GLU A 262 -33.40 13.10 5.86
CA GLU A 262 -33.29 14.18 4.91
C GLU A 262 -34.66 14.41 4.21
N LYS A 263 -35.17 15.63 4.26
CA LYS A 263 -36.40 15.96 3.53
C LYS A 263 -36.02 15.94 2.05
N SER A 264 -36.62 15.04 1.28
CA SER A 264 -36.52 15.02 -0.18
C SER A 264 -36.98 16.37 -0.72
N SER A 265 -36.05 17.15 -1.24
CA SER A 265 -36.33 18.41 -1.95
C SER A 265 -36.75 18.10 -3.37
#